data_27d916c78aef4ea6438221064a69aabe
#
_entry.id   27d916c78aef4ea6438221064a69aabe
#
_cell.length_a   1.000
_cell.length_b   1.000
_cell.length_c   1.000
_cell.angle_alpha   90.00
_cell.angle_beta   90.00
_cell.angle_gamma   90.00
#
_symmetry.space_group_name_H-M   'P 1'
#
loop_
_entity.id
_entity.type
_entity.pdbx_description
1 polymer ?
#
loop_
_entity_poly.entity_id
_entity_poly.type
_entity_poly.pdbx_seq_one_letter_code
_entity_poly.pdbx_strand_id
1 'polypeptide(L)'
;VSTSPSRVFVARLVGLPIFDPLGDQVGKVRDVVVTLRTDGRQPRVLGLVVEVLGRKRVFVPMTRVTSVDSGQVHTTGLVNMRRFEQRSTETLVVGEMLDRHVSVRGSDTTGTVYDVAMEQGRTRDWVLSRVAIQEPGKGLRRRGQTHVLEWTDVVGLAHAQATQGATHLIASLNEMRPADAANVIHDLPPERRTAVVAGMDDERLADVLEELPEEDQVEILEHLDSERAADVLEEMSPDDAADLIADLSPETAATLLELMEPEGAEDVKRLLSYGEETAGGMMTVEPVILGPDATIADALAHVRNPDLTPSLASLVYICRAPLEPPTGKLLGVAHIQRLLREPPSTLVAAALDDSLDPLRVDSTIEDVAAHLATYNLVAAPVVDDEGRLLGAVTVDDLLDHMLPTGWRDQRDLGGRR
;
A
#
# COMPACT_ATOMS: atom_id res chain seq x y z
N VAL A 1 4.63 -32.63 11.25
CA VAL A 1 3.80 -32.11 12.35
C VAL A 1 2.77 -31.22 11.68
N SER A 2 1.51 -31.68 11.60
CA SER A 2 0.39 -30.90 11.07
C SER A 2 0.03 -29.86 12.14
N THR A 3 0.49 -28.64 11.99
CA THR A 3 0.02 -27.50 12.78
C THR A 3 -1.40 -27.20 12.30
N SER A 4 -2.39 -27.48 13.15
CA SER A 4 -3.74 -26.97 12.94
C SER A 4 -3.68 -25.45 12.83
N PRO A 5 -4.38 -24.83 11.88
CA PRO A 5 -4.39 -23.38 11.74
C PRO A 5 -4.84 -22.73 13.05
N SER A 6 -4.15 -21.67 13.45
CA SER A 6 -4.49 -20.93 14.68
C SER A 6 -5.85 -20.27 14.48
N ARG A 7 -6.88 -20.80 15.13
CA ARG A 7 -8.24 -20.22 15.12
C ARG A 7 -8.48 -19.44 16.39
N VAL A 8 -8.92 -18.20 16.26
CA VAL A 8 -9.19 -17.31 17.38
C VAL A 8 -10.57 -16.67 17.22
N PHE A 9 -11.40 -16.74 18.23
CA PHE A 9 -12.65 -16.00 18.30
C PHE A 9 -12.41 -14.56 18.73
N VAL A 10 -13.07 -13.60 18.08
CA VAL A 10 -12.85 -12.16 18.31
C VAL A 10 -13.18 -11.75 19.73
N ALA A 11 -14.24 -12.31 20.33
CA ALA A 11 -14.57 -12.05 21.74
C ALA A 11 -13.43 -12.41 22.72
N ARG A 12 -12.54 -13.35 22.34
CA ARG A 12 -11.36 -13.67 23.15
C ARG A 12 -10.18 -12.73 22.94
N LEU A 13 -10.13 -12.04 21.80
CA LEU A 13 -9.10 -11.04 21.50
C LEU A 13 -9.35 -9.73 22.21
N VAL A 14 -10.63 -9.34 22.30
CA VAL A 14 -11.02 -8.07 22.93
C VAL A 14 -10.58 -8.03 24.37
N GLY A 15 -9.85 -6.98 24.74
CA GLY A 15 -9.29 -6.77 26.07
C GLY A 15 -7.90 -7.37 26.30
N LEU A 16 -7.39 -8.20 25.37
CA LEU A 16 -6.02 -8.74 25.50
C LEU A 16 -4.99 -7.61 25.42
N PRO A 17 -3.93 -7.66 26.22
CA PRO A 17 -2.80 -6.76 26.12
C PRO A 17 -1.99 -7.05 24.85
N ILE A 18 -1.51 -5.98 24.23
CA ILE A 18 -0.55 -6.02 23.13
C ILE A 18 0.83 -5.62 23.66
N PHE A 19 1.84 -6.40 23.25
CA PHE A 19 3.23 -6.18 23.59
C PHE A 19 4.07 -5.93 22.35
N ASP A 20 4.99 -4.99 22.47
CA ASP A 20 6.00 -4.71 21.47
C ASP A 20 7.17 -5.73 21.51
N PRO A 21 8.16 -5.65 20.60
CA PRO A 21 9.31 -6.55 20.61
C PRO A 21 10.23 -6.43 21.85
N LEU A 22 10.15 -5.32 22.58
CA LEU A 22 10.92 -5.09 23.80
C LEU A 22 10.23 -5.67 25.04
N GLY A 23 8.96 -6.11 24.88
CA GLY A 23 8.15 -6.65 25.98
C GLY A 23 7.35 -5.59 26.72
N ASP A 24 7.30 -4.36 26.19
CA ASP A 24 6.49 -3.30 26.76
C ASP A 24 5.03 -3.42 26.33
N GLN A 25 4.11 -3.19 27.25
CA GLN A 25 2.68 -3.20 26.94
C GLN A 25 2.28 -1.91 26.23
N VAL A 26 1.96 -2.01 24.95
CA VAL A 26 1.54 -0.88 24.10
C VAL A 26 0.10 -0.47 24.39
N GLY A 27 -0.79 -1.44 24.61
CA GLY A 27 -2.21 -1.17 24.82
C GLY A 27 -3.05 -2.43 24.96
N LYS A 28 -4.34 -2.33 24.66
CA LYS A 28 -5.30 -3.45 24.69
C LYS A 28 -6.13 -3.48 23.41
N VAL A 29 -6.38 -4.66 22.86
CA VAL A 29 -7.25 -4.88 21.71
C VAL A 29 -8.68 -4.42 22.04
N ARG A 30 -9.30 -3.64 21.13
CA ARG A 30 -10.69 -3.19 21.24
C ARG A 30 -11.58 -3.71 20.15
N ASP A 31 -11.04 -3.86 18.93
CA ASP A 31 -11.81 -4.37 17.80
C ASP A 31 -10.87 -5.05 16.78
N VAL A 32 -11.45 -5.66 15.77
CA VAL A 32 -10.79 -6.25 14.62
C VAL A 32 -11.31 -5.58 13.35
N VAL A 33 -10.42 -5.06 12.55
CA VAL A 33 -10.76 -4.43 11.27
C VAL A 33 -10.69 -5.47 10.17
N VAL A 34 -11.72 -5.51 9.34
CA VAL A 34 -11.81 -6.44 8.21
C VAL A 34 -12.31 -5.73 6.96
N THR A 35 -11.92 -6.23 5.80
CA THR A 35 -12.56 -5.88 4.53
C THR A 35 -13.51 -7.00 4.13
N LEU A 36 -14.77 -6.64 3.92
CA LEU A 36 -15.78 -7.57 3.41
C LEU A 36 -15.55 -7.80 1.92
N ARG A 37 -15.50 -9.08 1.52
CA ARG A 37 -15.41 -9.48 0.13
C ARG A 37 -16.80 -9.72 -0.45
N THR A 38 -17.04 -9.19 -1.62
CA THR A 38 -18.34 -9.26 -2.29
C THR A 38 -18.53 -10.50 -3.13
N ASP A 39 -17.43 -11.21 -3.45
CA ASP A 39 -17.44 -12.50 -4.13
C ASP A 39 -17.94 -13.67 -3.24
N GLY A 40 -18.40 -13.38 -2.01
CA GLY A 40 -18.83 -14.38 -1.03
C GLY A 40 -17.68 -15.13 -0.37
N ARG A 41 -16.43 -14.81 -0.69
CA ARG A 41 -15.26 -15.35 0.01
C ARG A 41 -15.16 -14.79 1.43
N GLN A 42 -14.33 -15.44 2.22
CA GLN A 42 -14.06 -15.04 3.60
C GLN A 42 -13.42 -13.63 3.64
N PRO A 43 -13.91 -12.71 4.50
CA PRO A 43 -13.32 -11.40 4.68
C PRO A 43 -11.86 -11.47 5.10
N ARG A 44 -11.05 -10.56 4.61
CA ARG A 44 -9.67 -10.41 5.04
C ARG A 44 -9.61 -9.59 6.32
N VAL A 45 -8.79 -10.04 7.27
CA VAL A 45 -8.50 -9.27 8.49
C VAL A 45 -7.32 -8.35 8.19
N LEU A 46 -7.56 -7.04 8.25
CA LEU A 46 -6.57 -6.01 8.00
C LEU A 46 -5.69 -5.77 9.22
N GLY A 47 -6.30 -5.65 10.41
CA GLY A 47 -5.56 -5.33 11.62
C GLY A 47 -6.44 -5.29 12.87
N LEU A 48 -5.86 -4.75 13.92
CA LEU A 48 -6.47 -4.63 15.23
C LEU A 48 -6.62 -3.15 15.61
N VAL A 49 -7.77 -2.76 16.15
CA VAL A 49 -7.91 -1.48 16.84
C VAL A 49 -7.44 -1.66 18.28
N VAL A 50 -6.45 -0.89 18.68
CA VAL A 50 -5.79 -0.98 19.97
C VAL A 50 -6.01 0.30 20.75
N GLU A 51 -6.47 0.19 21.98
CA GLU A 51 -6.53 1.33 22.90
C GLU A 51 -5.21 1.43 23.66
N VAL A 52 -4.51 2.53 23.43
CA VAL A 52 -3.27 2.90 24.11
C VAL A 52 -3.52 3.85 25.28
N LEU A 53 -2.45 4.20 26.02
CA LEU A 53 -2.52 5.15 27.13
C LEU A 53 -3.26 6.44 26.71
N GLY A 54 -4.16 6.92 27.58
CA GLY A 54 -5.00 8.11 27.29
C GLY A 54 -6.28 7.84 26.51
N ARG A 55 -6.69 6.57 26.38
CA ARG A 55 -7.89 6.12 25.64
C ARG A 55 -7.85 6.41 24.13
N LYS A 56 -6.69 6.69 23.58
CA LYS A 56 -6.49 6.85 22.14
C LYS A 56 -6.58 5.48 21.47
N ARG A 57 -7.30 5.38 20.37
CA ARG A 57 -7.37 4.17 19.53
C ARG A 57 -6.40 4.33 18.38
N VAL A 58 -5.60 3.30 18.16
CA VAL A 58 -4.60 3.23 17.05
C VAL A 58 -4.81 1.96 16.27
N PHE A 59 -4.38 1.94 15.01
CA PHE A 59 -4.44 0.77 14.14
C PHE A 59 -3.13 0.00 14.20
N VAL A 60 -3.23 -1.33 14.32
CA VAL A 60 -2.08 -2.25 14.25
C VAL A 60 -2.33 -3.24 13.13
N PRO A 61 -1.62 -3.15 11.99
CA PRO A 61 -1.79 -4.05 10.87
C PRO A 61 -1.55 -5.52 11.27
N MET A 62 -2.31 -6.45 10.69
CA MET A 62 -2.12 -7.89 10.95
C MET A 62 -0.75 -8.40 10.53
N THR A 63 -0.10 -7.75 9.56
CA THR A 63 1.27 -8.04 9.15
C THR A 63 2.31 -7.81 10.25
N ARG A 64 2.02 -6.93 11.19
CA ARG A 64 2.86 -6.66 12.37
C ARG A 64 2.54 -7.57 13.57
N VAL A 65 1.47 -8.34 13.52
CA VAL A 65 1.12 -9.28 14.58
C VAL A 65 1.87 -10.59 14.38
N THR A 66 2.78 -10.89 15.29
CA THR A 66 3.64 -12.10 15.21
C THR A 66 3.00 -13.32 15.85
N SER A 67 2.29 -13.14 16.96
CA SER A 67 1.55 -14.21 17.60
C SER A 67 0.31 -13.70 18.32
N VAL A 68 -0.71 -14.54 18.34
CA VAL A 68 -1.92 -14.36 19.12
C VAL A 68 -2.04 -15.56 20.04
N ASP A 69 -1.72 -15.35 21.30
CA ASP A 69 -1.79 -16.37 22.34
C ASP A 69 -3.05 -16.23 23.20
N SER A 70 -3.30 -17.18 24.07
CA SER A 70 -4.51 -17.19 24.89
C SER A 70 -4.66 -16.04 25.89
N GLY A 71 -3.62 -15.25 26.10
CA GLY A 71 -3.60 -14.16 27.07
C GLY A 71 -2.97 -12.86 26.57
N GLN A 72 -2.36 -12.84 25.39
CA GLN A 72 -1.62 -11.69 24.91
C GLN A 72 -1.40 -11.73 23.39
N VAL A 73 -1.14 -10.56 22.82
CA VAL A 73 -0.79 -10.37 21.41
C VAL A 73 0.60 -9.75 21.32
N HIS A 74 1.45 -10.27 20.44
CA HIS A 74 2.78 -9.73 20.21
C HIS A 74 2.88 -9.12 18.82
N THR A 75 3.60 -7.99 18.73
CA THR A 75 3.83 -7.28 17.47
C THR A 75 5.31 -7.15 17.14
N THR A 76 5.60 -6.89 15.86
CA THR A 76 6.91 -6.47 15.38
C THR A 76 6.97 -4.95 15.21
N GLY A 77 8.11 -4.36 15.48
CA GLY A 77 8.37 -2.95 15.27
C GLY A 77 7.57 -1.99 16.15
N LEU A 78 7.72 -0.72 15.93
CA LEU A 78 6.99 0.33 16.63
C LEU A 78 5.54 0.37 16.14
N VAL A 79 4.60 0.56 17.06
CA VAL A 79 3.19 0.76 16.73
C VAL A 79 3.00 2.22 16.35
N ASN A 80 2.41 2.46 15.18
CA ASN A 80 2.04 3.81 14.77
C ASN A 80 1.02 4.37 15.76
N MET A 81 1.29 5.54 16.32
CA MET A 81 0.47 6.19 17.35
C MET A 81 -0.58 7.13 16.75
N ARG A 82 -0.75 7.15 15.42
CA ARG A 82 -1.83 7.92 14.75
C ARG A 82 -3.19 7.42 15.26
N ARG A 83 -4.15 8.33 15.39
CA ARG A 83 -5.51 7.96 15.81
C ARG A 83 -6.14 7.11 14.70
N PHE A 84 -6.73 5.99 15.08
CA PHE A 84 -7.48 5.15 14.16
C PHE A 84 -8.75 5.87 13.71
N GLU A 85 -8.94 5.93 12.40
CA GLU A 85 -10.17 6.34 11.74
C GLU A 85 -10.59 5.24 10.79
N GLN A 86 -11.85 4.85 10.86
CA GLN A 86 -12.40 3.75 10.08
C GLN A 86 -12.68 4.22 8.65
N ARG A 87 -12.14 3.55 7.67
CA ARG A 87 -12.40 3.81 6.26
C ARG A 87 -13.73 3.20 5.81
N SER A 88 -14.31 3.72 4.72
CA SER A 88 -15.59 3.24 4.18
C SER A 88 -15.58 1.77 3.75
N THR A 89 -14.42 1.24 3.37
CA THR A 89 -14.22 -0.17 2.99
C THR A 89 -13.95 -1.10 4.17
N GLU A 90 -13.71 -0.54 5.35
CA GLU A 90 -13.43 -1.26 6.57
C GLU A 90 -14.70 -1.54 7.35
N THR A 91 -14.74 -2.68 7.99
CA THR A 91 -15.82 -3.07 8.91
C THR A 91 -15.24 -3.49 10.24
N LEU A 92 -15.76 -2.93 11.31
CA LEU A 92 -15.41 -3.30 12.68
C LEU A 92 -16.19 -4.54 13.11
N VAL A 93 -15.48 -5.60 13.49
CA VAL A 93 -16.15 -6.86 13.83
C VAL A 93 -17.01 -6.70 15.09
N VAL A 94 -16.45 -6.10 16.14
CA VAL A 94 -17.21 -5.88 17.40
C VAL A 94 -18.26 -4.78 17.25
N GLY A 95 -17.87 -3.66 16.64
CA GLY A 95 -18.75 -2.50 16.51
C GLY A 95 -19.88 -2.67 15.51
N GLU A 96 -19.70 -3.48 14.46
CA GLU A 96 -20.63 -3.51 13.34
C GLU A 96 -21.15 -4.88 12.95
N MET A 97 -20.47 -5.98 13.32
CA MET A 97 -20.89 -7.34 12.92
C MET A 97 -21.55 -8.11 14.05
N LEU A 98 -21.09 -7.94 15.30
CA LEU A 98 -21.76 -8.56 16.43
C LEU A 98 -23.17 -7.95 16.60
N ASP A 99 -24.06 -8.71 17.18
CA ASP A 99 -25.47 -8.37 17.41
C ASP A 99 -26.31 -8.14 16.13
N ARG A 100 -25.74 -8.33 14.92
CA ARG A 100 -26.52 -8.30 13.67
C ARG A 100 -27.42 -9.51 13.52
N HIS A 101 -28.61 -9.26 12.99
CA HIS A 101 -29.53 -10.31 12.57
C HIS A 101 -29.10 -10.88 11.22
N VAL A 102 -28.98 -12.20 11.16
CA VAL A 102 -28.51 -12.94 9.98
C VAL A 102 -29.40 -14.17 9.72
N SER A 103 -29.35 -14.65 8.48
CA SER A 103 -30.00 -15.90 8.07
C SER A 103 -28.96 -16.93 7.60
N VAL A 104 -29.30 -18.20 7.67
CA VAL A 104 -28.47 -19.31 7.22
C VAL A 104 -28.86 -19.70 5.80
N ARG A 105 -27.90 -19.77 4.92
CA ARG A 105 -28.13 -20.14 3.51
C ARG A 105 -28.73 -21.52 3.41
N GLY A 106 -29.86 -21.66 2.70
CA GLY A 106 -30.55 -22.95 2.49
C GLY A 106 -31.32 -23.47 3.71
N SER A 107 -31.54 -22.65 4.71
CA SER A 107 -32.32 -22.94 5.91
C SER A 107 -33.20 -21.77 6.29
N ASP A 108 -34.32 -22.02 6.96
CA ASP A 108 -35.17 -20.98 7.55
C ASP A 108 -34.63 -20.50 8.90
N THR A 109 -33.41 -20.90 9.27
CA THR A 109 -32.79 -20.53 10.53
C THR A 109 -32.31 -19.07 10.46
N THR A 110 -32.76 -18.28 11.39
CA THR A 110 -32.31 -16.90 11.62
C THR A 110 -31.73 -16.77 13.02
N GLY A 111 -30.81 -15.84 13.21
CA GLY A 111 -30.21 -15.63 14.52
C GLY A 111 -29.45 -14.32 14.59
N THR A 112 -28.90 -14.03 15.76
CA THR A 112 -28.05 -12.87 16.00
C THR A 112 -26.60 -13.32 16.07
N VAL A 113 -25.70 -12.59 15.42
CA VAL A 113 -24.25 -12.86 15.48
C VAL A 113 -23.75 -12.67 16.90
N TYR A 114 -23.25 -13.75 17.47
CA TYR A 114 -22.74 -13.75 18.85
C TYR A 114 -21.22 -13.59 18.91
N ASP A 115 -20.49 -14.18 17.96
CA ASP A 115 -19.03 -14.08 17.86
C ASP A 115 -18.59 -14.46 16.44
N VAL A 116 -17.37 -14.06 16.09
CA VAL A 116 -16.77 -14.38 14.79
C VAL A 116 -15.37 -14.95 15.01
N ALA A 117 -15.00 -16.01 14.29
CA ALA A 117 -13.69 -16.60 14.36
C ALA A 117 -12.81 -16.19 13.18
N MET A 118 -11.61 -15.77 13.47
CA MET A 118 -10.58 -15.54 12.49
C MET A 118 -9.55 -16.67 12.48
N GLU A 119 -9.00 -16.98 11.30
CA GLU A 119 -8.09 -18.10 11.08
C GLU A 119 -6.98 -17.68 10.12
N GLN A 120 -5.74 -18.11 10.42
CA GLN A 120 -4.61 -17.82 9.54
C GLN A 120 -4.56 -18.83 8.39
N GLY A 121 -4.63 -18.33 7.15
CA GLY A 121 -4.50 -19.09 5.94
C GLY A 121 -3.08 -19.60 5.67
N ARG A 122 -2.90 -20.37 4.60
CA ARG A 122 -1.59 -20.90 4.19
C ARG A 122 -0.59 -19.80 3.75
N THR A 123 -1.11 -18.70 3.26
CA THR A 123 -0.36 -17.49 2.83
C THR A 123 -0.01 -16.55 3.97
N ARG A 124 -0.28 -16.93 5.23
CA ARG A 124 -0.18 -16.13 6.45
C ARG A 124 -1.22 -15.01 6.57
N ASP A 125 -2.08 -14.82 5.59
CA ASP A 125 -3.22 -13.92 5.69
C ASP A 125 -4.22 -14.41 6.73
N TRP A 126 -4.83 -13.48 7.45
CA TRP A 126 -5.91 -13.77 8.37
C TRP A 126 -7.25 -13.51 7.70
N VAL A 127 -8.18 -14.44 7.85
CA VAL A 127 -9.53 -14.34 7.31
C VAL A 127 -10.57 -14.67 8.37
N LEU A 128 -11.78 -14.12 8.24
CA LEU A 128 -12.92 -14.58 9.04
C LEU A 128 -13.42 -15.91 8.48
N SER A 129 -13.29 -16.96 9.28
CA SER A 129 -13.62 -18.32 8.83
C SER A 129 -15.00 -18.79 9.25
N ARG A 130 -15.42 -18.42 10.46
CA ARG A 130 -16.69 -18.90 11.05
C ARG A 130 -17.44 -17.79 11.77
N VAL A 131 -18.76 -17.96 11.81
CA VAL A 131 -19.68 -17.09 12.52
C VAL A 131 -20.47 -17.92 13.54
N ALA A 132 -20.45 -17.50 14.79
CA ALA A 132 -21.30 -18.06 15.82
C ALA A 132 -22.61 -17.24 15.88
N ILE A 133 -23.73 -17.87 15.59
CA ILE A 133 -25.06 -17.23 15.67
C ILE A 133 -25.84 -17.80 16.84
N GLN A 134 -26.65 -16.98 17.45
CA GLN A 134 -27.57 -17.37 18.51
C GLN A 134 -29.01 -17.22 18.02
N GLU A 135 -29.77 -18.30 18.03
CA GLU A 135 -31.20 -18.23 17.70
C GLU A 135 -31.99 -17.47 18.77
N PRO A 136 -33.10 -16.84 18.39
CA PRO A 136 -34.01 -16.25 19.38
C PRO A 136 -34.56 -17.34 20.31
N GLY A 137 -34.52 -17.09 21.60
CA GLY A 137 -35.01 -18.02 22.61
C GLY A 137 -36.52 -18.30 22.46
N LYS A 138 -36.89 -19.57 22.41
CA LYS A 138 -38.31 -20.01 22.37
C LYS A 138 -38.83 -20.32 23.78
N GLY A 139 -39.90 -19.66 24.20
CA GLY A 139 -40.60 -19.90 25.47
C GLY A 139 -39.86 -19.41 26.73
N LEU A 140 -39.94 -20.19 27.83
CA LEU A 140 -39.31 -19.86 29.11
C LEU A 140 -37.77 -19.88 29.13
N ARG A 141 -37.13 -20.38 28.07
CA ARG A 141 -35.65 -20.36 27.91
C ARG A 141 -35.23 -19.02 27.35
N ARG A 142 -34.52 -18.24 28.15
CA ARG A 142 -34.04 -16.88 27.82
C ARG A 142 -32.87 -16.88 26.78
N ARG A 143 -32.25 -18.02 26.49
CA ARG A 143 -31.14 -18.13 25.50
C ARG A 143 -31.48 -19.22 24.50
N GLY A 144 -31.45 -18.88 23.19
CA GLY A 144 -31.57 -19.82 22.09
C GLY A 144 -30.31 -20.68 21.93
N GLN A 145 -30.36 -21.62 20.99
CA GLN A 145 -29.20 -22.45 20.63
C GLN A 145 -28.17 -21.61 19.92
N THR A 146 -26.88 -21.91 20.16
CA THR A 146 -25.77 -21.28 19.47
C THR A 146 -25.24 -22.24 18.42
N HIS A 147 -25.15 -21.76 17.17
CA HIS A 147 -24.62 -22.51 16.04
C HIS A 147 -23.33 -21.84 15.54
N VAL A 148 -22.30 -22.65 15.26
CA VAL A 148 -21.05 -22.16 14.64
C VAL A 148 -21.06 -22.62 13.19
N LEU A 149 -21.17 -21.68 12.28
CA LEU A 149 -21.34 -21.89 10.85
C LEU A 149 -20.09 -21.41 10.09
N GLU A 150 -19.89 -21.94 8.91
CA GLU A 150 -18.88 -21.37 8.00
C GLU A 150 -19.33 -19.98 7.53
N TRP A 151 -18.39 -19.09 7.27
CA TRP A 151 -18.69 -17.74 6.79
C TRP A 151 -19.62 -17.72 5.58
N THR A 152 -19.37 -18.62 4.63
CA THR A 152 -20.11 -18.74 3.36
C THR A 152 -21.57 -19.14 3.53
N ASP A 153 -21.93 -19.71 4.67
CA ASP A 153 -23.29 -20.21 4.95
C ASP A 153 -24.17 -19.14 5.61
N VAL A 154 -23.57 -17.98 6.00
CA VAL A 154 -24.28 -16.88 6.67
C VAL A 154 -24.59 -15.77 5.68
N VAL A 155 -25.84 -15.31 5.66
CA VAL A 155 -26.34 -14.23 4.80
C VAL A 155 -26.79 -13.06 5.67
N GLY A 156 -26.46 -11.81 5.27
CA GLY A 156 -26.87 -10.59 5.99
C GLY A 156 -25.73 -9.87 6.70
N LEU A 157 -24.48 -10.38 6.60
CA LEU A 157 -23.30 -9.70 7.13
C LEU A 157 -22.65 -8.73 6.12
N ALA A 158 -22.86 -8.96 4.82
CA ALA A 158 -22.40 -8.04 3.80
C ALA A 158 -23.34 -6.84 3.72
N HIS A 159 -22.78 -5.63 3.56
CA HIS A 159 -23.59 -4.43 3.33
C HIS A 159 -24.44 -4.61 2.07
N ALA A 160 -25.73 -4.43 2.21
CA ALA A 160 -26.68 -4.71 1.15
C ALA A 160 -26.75 -3.58 0.12
N GLN A 161 -26.66 -3.97 -1.14
CA GLN A 161 -27.48 -3.48 -2.27
C GLN A 161 -27.14 -2.16 -3.02
N ALA A 162 -26.40 -1.21 -2.51
CA ALA A 162 -26.04 -0.06 -3.37
C ALA A 162 -24.77 -0.32 -4.21
N THR A 163 -23.98 -1.31 -3.86
CA THR A 163 -22.62 -1.54 -4.36
C THR A 163 -22.43 -2.81 -5.20
N GLN A 164 -23.46 -3.60 -5.47
CA GLN A 164 -23.29 -4.91 -6.13
C GLN A 164 -22.61 -4.84 -7.50
N GLY A 165 -22.80 -3.72 -8.24
CA GLY A 165 -22.14 -3.49 -9.53
C GLY A 165 -20.70 -2.96 -9.39
N ALA A 166 -20.44 -2.06 -8.44
CA ALA A 166 -19.11 -1.50 -8.21
C ALA A 166 -18.15 -2.55 -7.66
N THR A 167 -18.61 -3.37 -6.76
CA THR A 167 -17.80 -4.36 -6.05
C THR A 167 -17.30 -5.51 -6.94
N HIS A 168 -18.11 -5.96 -7.89
CA HIS A 168 -17.64 -6.95 -8.88
C HIS A 168 -16.56 -6.32 -9.78
N LEU A 169 -16.75 -5.05 -10.14
CA LEU A 169 -15.79 -4.31 -10.96
C LEU A 169 -14.47 -4.11 -10.19
N ILE A 170 -14.51 -3.69 -8.92
CA ILE A 170 -13.33 -3.54 -8.07
C ILE A 170 -12.56 -4.86 -7.95
N ALA A 171 -13.24 -5.98 -7.74
CA ALA A 171 -12.59 -7.29 -7.70
C ALA A 171 -11.88 -7.63 -9.03
N SER A 172 -12.46 -7.22 -10.16
CA SER A 172 -11.83 -7.39 -11.48
C SER A 172 -10.65 -6.45 -11.67
N LEU A 173 -10.77 -5.19 -11.24
CA LEU A 173 -9.71 -4.19 -11.31
C LEU A 173 -8.49 -4.59 -10.47
N ASN A 174 -8.70 -5.21 -9.32
CA ASN A 174 -7.61 -5.69 -8.46
C ASN A 174 -6.79 -6.84 -9.08
N GLU A 175 -7.32 -7.54 -10.09
CA GLU A 175 -6.61 -8.59 -10.83
C GLU A 175 -5.91 -8.06 -12.09
N MET A 176 -6.20 -6.83 -12.52
CA MET A 176 -5.62 -6.18 -13.71
C MET A 176 -4.28 -5.54 -13.38
N ARG A 177 -3.47 -5.25 -14.41
CA ARG A 177 -2.31 -4.35 -14.26
C ARG A 177 -2.81 -2.93 -13.96
N PRO A 178 -2.05 -2.11 -13.22
CA PRO A 178 -2.44 -0.72 -12.95
C PRO A 178 -2.89 0.04 -14.21
N ALA A 179 -2.09 0.05 -15.26
CA ALA A 179 -2.41 0.71 -16.51
C ALA A 179 -3.70 0.21 -17.21
N ASP A 180 -4.00 -1.10 -17.12
CA ASP A 180 -5.24 -1.66 -17.67
C ASP A 180 -6.45 -1.26 -16.81
N ALA A 181 -6.28 -1.21 -15.49
CA ALA A 181 -7.31 -0.77 -14.55
C ALA A 181 -7.60 0.74 -14.71
N ALA A 182 -6.56 1.56 -14.91
CA ALA A 182 -6.68 2.99 -15.18
C ALA A 182 -7.54 3.25 -16.43
N ASN A 183 -7.28 2.56 -17.55
CA ASN A 183 -8.11 2.67 -18.75
C ASN A 183 -9.58 2.35 -18.49
N VAL A 184 -9.87 1.31 -17.69
CA VAL A 184 -11.26 0.95 -17.34
C VAL A 184 -11.89 2.05 -16.49
N ILE A 185 -11.17 2.63 -15.53
CA ILE A 185 -11.66 3.70 -14.65
C ILE A 185 -11.87 4.99 -15.43
N HIS A 186 -10.96 5.35 -16.34
CA HIS A 186 -11.11 6.49 -17.26
C HIS A 186 -12.41 6.42 -18.05
N ASP A 187 -12.74 5.25 -18.60
CA ASP A 187 -13.96 5.03 -19.41
C ASP A 187 -15.27 5.00 -18.61
N LEU A 188 -15.21 5.01 -17.28
CA LEU A 188 -16.42 4.98 -16.44
C LEU A 188 -17.14 6.33 -16.43
N PRO A 189 -18.49 6.33 -16.41
CA PRO A 189 -19.26 7.53 -16.09
C PRO A 189 -18.87 8.08 -14.70
N PRO A 190 -18.86 9.43 -14.49
CA PRO A 190 -18.36 10.06 -13.27
C PRO A 190 -18.94 9.47 -11.97
N GLU A 191 -20.27 9.29 -11.89
CA GLU A 191 -20.93 8.70 -10.71
C GLU A 191 -20.45 7.28 -10.41
N ARG A 192 -20.14 6.51 -11.46
CA ARG A 192 -19.66 5.14 -11.30
C ARG A 192 -18.18 5.11 -10.95
N ARG A 193 -17.39 6.01 -11.52
CA ARG A 193 -15.97 6.23 -11.18
C ARG A 193 -15.84 6.53 -9.70
N THR A 194 -16.58 7.52 -9.18
CA THR A 194 -16.59 7.86 -7.75
C THR A 194 -16.96 6.66 -6.87
N ALA A 195 -17.97 5.87 -7.25
CA ALA A 195 -18.38 4.69 -6.46
C ALA A 195 -17.32 3.57 -6.47
N VAL A 196 -16.57 3.40 -7.57
CA VAL A 196 -15.48 2.42 -7.69
C VAL A 196 -14.27 2.87 -6.88
N VAL A 197 -13.83 4.10 -7.05
CA VAL A 197 -12.72 4.73 -6.31
C VAL A 197 -12.98 4.69 -4.80
N ALA A 198 -14.19 5.03 -4.36
CA ALA A 198 -14.56 4.96 -2.94
C ALA A 198 -14.46 3.54 -2.34
N GLY A 199 -14.52 2.50 -3.17
CA GLY A 199 -14.44 1.11 -2.71
C GLY A 199 -13.09 0.43 -2.90
N MET A 200 -12.10 1.08 -3.53
CA MET A 200 -10.72 0.58 -3.68
C MET A 200 -9.94 0.79 -2.38
N ASP A 201 -8.95 -0.05 -2.12
CA ASP A 201 -7.93 0.23 -1.10
C ASP A 201 -6.95 1.28 -1.61
N ASP A 202 -6.27 1.98 -0.68
CA ASP A 202 -5.50 3.16 -1.03
C ASP A 202 -4.22 2.82 -1.80
N GLU A 203 -3.52 1.72 -1.46
CA GLU A 203 -2.36 1.20 -2.22
C GLU A 203 -2.74 0.93 -3.69
N ARG A 204 -3.89 0.25 -3.90
CA ARG A 204 -4.36 -0.04 -5.25
C ARG A 204 -4.84 1.20 -5.99
N LEU A 205 -5.42 2.15 -5.28
CA LEU A 205 -5.85 3.43 -5.87
C LEU A 205 -4.65 4.27 -6.28
N ALA A 206 -3.59 4.30 -5.48
CA ALA A 206 -2.31 4.93 -5.81
C ALA A 206 -1.73 4.38 -7.11
N ASP A 207 -1.52 3.04 -7.19
CA ASP A 207 -1.06 2.37 -8.41
C ASP A 207 -1.86 2.75 -9.67
N VAL A 208 -3.17 2.92 -9.53
CA VAL A 208 -4.05 3.23 -10.65
C VAL A 208 -4.01 4.72 -10.98
N LEU A 209 -3.91 5.60 -9.98
CA LEU A 209 -3.77 7.04 -10.19
C LEU A 209 -2.52 7.38 -11.00
N GLU A 210 -1.36 6.79 -10.67
CA GLU A 210 -0.11 6.97 -11.41
C GLU A 210 -0.24 6.70 -12.94
N GLU A 211 -1.21 5.87 -13.31
CA GLU A 211 -1.43 5.47 -14.70
C GLU A 211 -2.61 6.18 -15.38
N LEU A 212 -3.37 7.01 -14.65
CA LEU A 212 -4.48 7.79 -15.19
C LEU A 212 -4.00 9.07 -15.90
N PRO A 213 -4.80 9.65 -16.84
CA PRO A 213 -4.58 11.00 -17.31
C PRO A 213 -4.64 12.01 -16.16
N GLU A 214 -3.80 13.06 -16.23
CA GLU A 214 -3.68 14.13 -15.22
C GLU A 214 -5.05 14.73 -14.83
N GLU A 215 -5.92 15.01 -15.80
CA GLU A 215 -7.27 15.56 -15.54
C GLU A 215 -8.11 14.62 -14.66
N ASP A 216 -8.00 13.30 -14.86
CA ASP A 216 -8.73 12.30 -14.06
C ASP A 216 -8.12 12.11 -12.67
N GLN A 217 -6.78 12.18 -12.56
CA GLN A 217 -6.08 12.12 -11.29
C GLN A 217 -6.54 13.25 -10.36
N VAL A 218 -6.50 14.50 -10.86
CA VAL A 218 -6.97 15.69 -10.14
C VAL A 218 -8.44 15.56 -9.76
N GLU A 219 -9.32 15.18 -10.72
CA GLU A 219 -10.75 15.02 -10.47
C GLU A 219 -11.01 14.01 -9.35
N ILE A 220 -10.34 12.87 -9.39
CA ILE A 220 -10.51 11.81 -8.39
C ILE A 220 -10.03 12.29 -7.02
N LEU A 221 -8.84 12.89 -6.95
CA LEU A 221 -8.24 13.32 -5.69
C LEU A 221 -9.07 14.42 -5.02
N GLU A 222 -9.61 15.38 -5.79
CA GLU A 222 -10.49 16.43 -5.29
C GLU A 222 -11.84 15.92 -4.75
N HIS A 223 -12.28 14.73 -5.20
CA HIS A 223 -13.52 14.11 -4.74
C HIS A 223 -13.34 13.19 -3.52
N LEU A 224 -12.11 12.88 -3.13
CA LEU A 224 -11.81 12.18 -1.89
C LEU A 224 -11.91 13.15 -0.69
N ASP A 225 -12.16 12.60 0.50
CA ASP A 225 -11.90 13.40 1.70
C ASP A 225 -10.40 13.63 1.86
N SER A 226 -10.02 14.79 2.41
CA SER A 226 -8.62 15.23 2.43
C SER A 226 -7.69 14.28 3.19
N GLU A 227 -8.19 13.56 4.21
CA GLU A 227 -7.38 12.59 4.94
C GLU A 227 -7.06 11.38 4.07
N ARG A 228 -8.08 10.87 3.34
CA ARG A 228 -7.88 9.76 2.42
C ARG A 228 -7.03 10.15 1.21
N ALA A 229 -7.20 11.37 0.70
CA ALA A 229 -6.39 11.88 -0.39
C ALA A 229 -4.89 11.93 0.01
N ALA A 230 -4.59 12.35 1.24
CA ALA A 230 -3.24 12.31 1.77
C ALA A 230 -2.72 10.87 1.94
N ASP A 231 -3.55 9.95 2.46
CA ASP A 231 -3.20 8.53 2.60
C ASP A 231 -2.87 7.88 1.23
N VAL A 232 -3.62 8.24 0.18
CA VAL A 232 -3.36 7.74 -1.19
C VAL A 232 -2.06 8.30 -1.75
N LEU A 233 -1.80 9.60 -1.57
CA LEU A 233 -0.54 10.22 -2.00
C LEU A 233 0.69 9.63 -1.28
N GLU A 234 0.54 9.17 -0.04
CA GLU A 234 1.61 8.47 0.70
C GLU A 234 1.93 7.07 0.15
N GLU A 235 0.97 6.44 -0.52
CA GLU A 235 1.15 5.12 -1.16
C GLU A 235 1.65 5.24 -2.61
N MET A 236 1.65 6.45 -3.20
CA MET A 236 2.21 6.73 -4.52
C MET A 236 3.73 6.83 -4.48
N SER A 237 4.37 6.65 -5.63
CA SER A 237 5.77 7.04 -5.81
C SER A 237 5.93 8.54 -5.53
N PRO A 238 6.95 8.97 -4.77
CA PRO A 238 7.06 10.38 -4.36
C PRO A 238 7.13 11.40 -5.51
N ASP A 239 7.68 11.03 -6.64
CA ASP A 239 7.73 11.82 -7.87
C ASP A 239 6.33 11.97 -8.49
N ASP A 240 5.58 10.87 -8.66
CA ASP A 240 4.20 10.93 -9.15
C ASP A 240 3.29 11.73 -8.21
N ALA A 241 3.47 11.56 -6.90
CA ALA A 241 2.76 12.35 -5.90
C ALA A 241 3.12 13.85 -5.98
N ALA A 242 4.38 14.20 -6.27
CA ALA A 242 4.80 15.59 -6.44
C ALA A 242 4.17 16.21 -7.69
N ASP A 243 4.18 15.49 -8.81
CA ASP A 243 3.57 15.96 -10.07
C ASP A 243 2.06 16.19 -9.88
N LEU A 244 1.35 15.23 -9.28
CA LEU A 244 -0.08 15.38 -9.01
C LEU A 244 -0.37 16.56 -8.06
N ILE A 245 0.45 16.76 -7.02
CA ILE A 245 0.29 17.90 -6.11
C ILE A 245 0.59 19.24 -6.80
N ALA A 246 1.51 19.27 -7.76
CA ALA A 246 1.81 20.49 -8.55
C ALA A 246 0.61 20.95 -9.38
N ASP A 247 -0.22 20.01 -9.84
CA ASP A 247 -1.43 20.29 -10.63
C ASP A 247 -2.63 20.75 -9.79
N LEU A 248 -2.56 20.61 -8.46
CA LEU A 248 -3.64 21.01 -7.55
C LEU A 248 -3.62 22.51 -7.25
N SER A 249 -4.74 23.03 -6.72
CA SER A 249 -4.76 24.39 -6.17
C SER A 249 -3.76 24.52 -5.01
N PRO A 250 -3.07 25.69 -4.86
CA PRO A 250 -2.10 25.88 -3.78
C PRO A 250 -2.67 25.63 -2.38
N GLU A 251 -3.97 25.88 -2.19
CA GLU A 251 -4.68 25.68 -0.93
C GLU A 251 -4.89 24.17 -0.65
N THR A 252 -5.28 23.40 -1.68
CA THR A 252 -5.42 21.94 -1.59
C THR A 252 -4.07 21.28 -1.37
N ALA A 253 -3.06 21.63 -2.18
CA ALA A 253 -1.70 21.13 -2.06
C ALA A 253 -1.14 21.33 -0.65
N ALA A 254 -1.27 22.54 -0.08
CA ALA A 254 -0.81 22.83 1.27
C ALA A 254 -1.53 21.96 2.32
N THR A 255 -2.85 21.79 2.18
CA THR A 255 -3.65 20.98 3.10
C THR A 255 -3.24 19.51 3.07
N LEU A 256 -3.04 18.94 1.87
CA LEU A 256 -2.63 17.53 1.72
C LEU A 256 -1.22 17.31 2.27
N LEU A 257 -0.27 18.20 1.97
CA LEU A 257 1.09 18.13 2.52
C LEU A 257 1.16 18.28 4.05
N GLU A 258 0.17 18.93 4.68
CA GLU A 258 0.05 18.99 6.16
C GLU A 258 -0.55 17.70 6.74
N LEU A 259 -1.38 17.00 5.99
CA LEU A 259 -2.03 15.76 6.40
C LEU A 259 -1.15 14.52 6.21
N MET A 260 -0.23 14.55 5.25
CA MET A 260 0.74 13.48 5.01
C MET A 260 1.67 13.25 6.20
N GLU A 261 2.21 12.04 6.32
CA GLU A 261 3.28 11.74 7.27
C GLU A 261 4.52 12.61 6.98
N PRO A 262 5.24 13.08 8.01
CA PRO A 262 6.33 14.05 7.82
C PRO A 262 7.41 13.59 6.84
N GLU A 263 7.76 12.30 6.83
CA GLU A 263 8.80 11.73 5.96
C GLU A 263 8.38 11.83 4.49
N GLY A 264 7.18 11.36 4.12
CA GLY A 264 6.66 11.44 2.75
C GLY A 264 6.45 12.89 2.31
N ALA A 265 5.90 13.74 3.19
CA ALA A 265 5.73 15.17 2.90
C ALA A 265 7.05 15.92 2.67
N GLU A 266 8.15 15.54 3.33
CA GLU A 266 9.48 16.14 3.10
C GLU A 266 10.04 15.75 1.74
N ASP A 267 9.86 14.50 1.33
CA ASP A 267 10.30 14.01 0.02
C ASP A 267 9.55 14.68 -1.12
N VAL A 268 8.23 14.74 -1.05
CA VAL A 268 7.39 15.45 -2.02
C VAL A 268 7.75 16.95 -2.09
N LYS A 269 7.87 17.63 -0.95
CA LYS A 269 8.29 19.06 -0.91
C LYS A 269 9.66 19.30 -1.51
N ARG A 270 10.57 18.33 -1.35
CA ARG A 270 11.90 18.40 -1.95
C ARG A 270 11.80 18.32 -3.47
N LEU A 271 11.01 17.41 -4.01
CA LEU A 271 10.78 17.25 -5.44
C LEU A 271 10.11 18.49 -6.04
N LEU A 272 9.07 19.01 -5.42
CA LEU A 272 8.40 20.25 -5.82
C LEU A 272 9.32 21.48 -5.84
N SER A 273 10.48 21.43 -5.19
CA SER A 273 11.46 22.52 -5.22
C SER A 273 12.31 22.58 -6.49
N TYR A 274 12.30 21.50 -7.29
CA TYR A 274 12.99 21.41 -8.56
C TYR A 274 12.07 21.80 -9.72
N GLY A 275 12.64 22.08 -10.87
CA GLY A 275 11.85 22.31 -12.09
C GLY A 275 11.30 21.00 -12.63
N GLU A 276 10.04 20.97 -13.00
CA GLU A 276 9.33 19.82 -13.54
C GLU A 276 10.07 19.17 -14.75
N GLU A 277 10.56 19.98 -15.70
CA GLU A 277 11.31 19.53 -16.87
C GLU A 277 12.80 19.31 -16.61
N THR A 278 13.21 18.99 -15.38
CA THR A 278 14.60 18.74 -15.02
C THR A 278 14.78 17.36 -14.39
N ALA A 279 16.02 16.86 -14.38
CA ALA A 279 16.32 15.58 -13.71
C ALA A 279 15.90 15.56 -12.24
N GLY A 280 15.94 16.72 -11.58
CA GLY A 280 15.49 16.85 -10.18
C GLY A 280 13.98 16.74 -10.00
N GLY A 281 13.18 17.21 -10.96
CA GLY A 281 11.73 17.06 -10.95
C GLY A 281 11.28 15.65 -11.29
N MET A 282 11.92 15.02 -12.27
CA MET A 282 11.58 13.65 -12.74
C MET A 282 12.19 12.51 -11.91
N MET A 283 12.99 12.78 -10.88
CA MET A 283 13.70 11.72 -10.17
C MET A 283 12.85 11.10 -9.06
N THR A 284 12.90 9.79 -8.96
CA THR A 284 12.47 9.13 -7.72
C THR A 284 13.53 9.31 -6.62
N VAL A 285 13.08 9.45 -5.38
CA VAL A 285 13.94 9.56 -4.19
C VAL A 285 14.13 8.23 -3.48
N GLU A 286 13.55 7.16 -4.00
CA GLU A 286 13.60 5.80 -3.43
C GLU A 286 14.41 4.78 -4.25
N PRO A 287 15.57 5.13 -4.83
CA PRO A 287 16.40 4.15 -5.51
C PRO A 287 17.01 3.16 -4.51
N VAL A 288 17.46 2.00 -4.99
CA VAL A 288 18.12 1.00 -4.13
C VAL A 288 19.54 1.48 -3.76
N ILE A 289 19.73 1.90 -2.52
CA ILE A 289 20.98 2.48 -2.02
C ILE A 289 21.63 1.55 -1.00
N LEU A 290 22.93 1.30 -1.15
CA LEU A 290 23.72 0.50 -0.23
C LEU A 290 25.06 1.15 0.11
N GLY A 291 25.59 0.81 1.30
CA GLY A 291 26.96 1.15 1.65
C GLY A 291 27.99 0.24 0.96
N PRO A 292 29.26 0.68 0.81
CA PRO A 292 30.29 -0.08 0.11
C PRO A 292 30.70 -1.39 0.83
N ASP A 293 30.34 -1.54 2.07
CA ASP A 293 30.57 -2.71 2.94
C ASP A 293 29.41 -3.72 2.91
N ALA A 294 28.30 -3.41 2.26
CA ALA A 294 27.23 -4.36 1.98
C ALA A 294 27.71 -5.49 1.05
N THR A 295 27.10 -6.66 1.16
CA THR A 295 27.41 -7.80 0.31
C THR A 295 26.54 -7.86 -0.95
N ILE A 296 26.96 -8.64 -1.94
CA ILE A 296 26.14 -8.97 -3.11
C ILE A 296 24.82 -9.63 -2.68
N ALA A 297 24.83 -10.44 -1.61
CA ALA A 297 23.61 -11.05 -1.08
C ALA A 297 22.62 -9.99 -0.57
N ASP A 298 23.11 -8.96 0.12
CA ASP A 298 22.29 -7.85 0.59
C ASP A 298 21.68 -7.07 -0.61
N ALA A 299 22.51 -6.75 -1.61
CA ALA A 299 22.04 -6.10 -2.82
C ALA A 299 20.95 -6.90 -3.54
N LEU A 300 21.18 -8.21 -3.73
CA LEU A 300 20.18 -9.09 -4.35
C LEU A 300 18.92 -9.27 -3.50
N ALA A 301 18.99 -9.12 -2.18
CA ALA A 301 17.82 -9.14 -1.33
C ALA A 301 16.94 -7.90 -1.54
N HIS A 302 17.53 -6.71 -1.65
CA HIS A 302 16.81 -5.46 -1.92
C HIS A 302 16.15 -5.48 -3.31
N VAL A 303 16.88 -5.82 -4.37
CA VAL A 303 16.33 -5.84 -5.74
C VAL A 303 15.30 -6.96 -6.00
N ARG A 304 15.10 -7.87 -5.05
CA ARG A 304 14.03 -8.88 -5.08
C ARG A 304 12.72 -8.39 -4.49
N ASN A 305 12.68 -7.17 -3.96
CA ASN A 305 11.42 -6.58 -3.53
C ASN A 305 10.43 -6.56 -4.70
N PRO A 306 9.23 -7.19 -4.58
CA PRO A 306 8.25 -7.22 -5.66
C PRO A 306 7.65 -5.84 -5.99
N ASP A 307 7.75 -4.88 -5.07
CA ASP A 307 7.20 -3.53 -5.23
C ASP A 307 8.13 -2.62 -6.05
N LEU A 308 9.39 -3.02 -6.29
CA LEU A 308 10.30 -2.28 -7.16
C LEU A 308 9.95 -2.47 -8.64
N THR A 309 9.91 -1.35 -9.37
CA THR A 309 9.80 -1.40 -10.84
C THR A 309 11.05 -2.07 -11.45
N PRO A 310 10.95 -2.65 -12.66
CA PRO A 310 12.10 -3.22 -13.34
C PRO A 310 13.24 -2.22 -13.54
N SER A 311 12.94 -0.94 -13.74
CA SER A 311 13.92 0.12 -13.91
C SER A 311 14.70 0.36 -12.62
N LEU A 312 14.04 0.50 -11.49
CA LEU A 312 14.66 0.67 -10.17
C LEU A 312 15.46 -0.56 -9.76
N ALA A 313 14.93 -1.77 -9.99
CA ALA A 313 15.62 -3.02 -9.68
C ALA A 313 16.85 -3.28 -10.54
N SER A 314 17.09 -2.52 -11.63
CA SER A 314 18.20 -2.71 -12.56
C SER A 314 19.55 -2.23 -12.02
N LEU A 315 19.55 -1.27 -11.12
CA LEU A 315 20.74 -0.61 -10.57
C LEU A 315 20.67 -0.54 -9.04
N VAL A 316 21.84 -0.69 -8.41
CA VAL A 316 22.06 -0.42 -7.00
C VAL A 316 23.07 0.70 -6.89
N TYR A 317 22.75 1.73 -6.12
CA TYR A 317 23.58 2.91 -5.92
C TYR A 317 24.45 2.74 -4.69
N ILE A 318 25.76 2.85 -4.83
CA ILE A 318 26.69 2.64 -3.75
C ILE A 318 27.14 4.00 -3.22
N CYS A 319 26.72 4.30 -1.99
CA CYS A 319 26.94 5.60 -1.35
C CYS A 319 27.68 5.46 -0.03
N ARG A 320 28.35 6.54 0.39
CA ARG A 320 28.77 6.69 1.79
C ARG A 320 27.55 7.04 2.65
N ALA A 321 27.61 6.72 3.93
CA ALA A 321 26.58 7.15 4.87
C ALA A 321 26.52 8.69 4.99
N PRO A 322 25.30 9.28 5.20
CA PRO A 322 24.01 8.62 5.33
C PRO A 322 23.56 7.97 4.03
N LEU A 323 22.68 6.95 4.12
CA LEU A 323 22.16 6.21 2.96
C LEU A 323 20.77 6.68 2.52
N GLU A 324 20.13 7.53 3.29
CA GLU A 324 18.87 8.19 2.92
C GLU A 324 19.16 9.44 2.11
N PRO A 325 18.44 9.72 1.01
CA PRO A 325 18.62 10.92 0.21
C PRO A 325 18.27 12.23 0.98
N PRO A 326 19.13 13.26 0.92
CA PRO A 326 20.44 13.32 0.27
C PRO A 326 21.47 12.47 0.98
N THR A 327 22.06 11.51 0.27
CA THR A 327 23.01 10.55 0.85
C THR A 327 24.35 11.20 1.19
N GLY A 328 25.31 10.42 1.69
CA GLY A 328 26.71 10.75 1.57
C GLY A 328 27.15 10.70 0.09
N LYS A 329 28.45 10.82 -0.15
CA LYS A 329 28.98 10.85 -1.53
C LYS A 329 28.64 9.57 -2.29
N LEU A 330 28.11 9.69 -3.51
CA LEU A 330 27.97 8.60 -4.47
C LEU A 330 29.36 8.08 -4.85
N LEU A 331 29.56 6.77 -4.76
CA LEU A 331 30.80 6.09 -5.13
C LEU A 331 30.72 5.47 -6.51
N GLY A 332 29.53 5.16 -6.98
CA GLY A 332 29.21 4.55 -8.26
C GLY A 332 27.97 3.66 -8.18
N VAL A 333 27.72 2.90 -9.22
CA VAL A 333 26.56 2.02 -9.35
C VAL A 333 26.96 0.55 -9.50
N ALA A 334 26.06 -0.35 -9.19
CA ALA A 334 26.23 -1.78 -9.50
C ALA A 334 25.02 -2.28 -10.28
N HIS A 335 25.25 -2.70 -11.53
CA HIS A 335 24.21 -3.26 -12.38
C HIS A 335 23.79 -4.65 -11.90
N ILE A 336 22.48 -4.92 -11.91
CA ILE A 336 21.92 -6.23 -11.52
C ILE A 336 22.59 -7.40 -12.26
N GLN A 337 22.90 -7.24 -13.53
CA GLN A 337 23.58 -8.27 -14.33
C GLN A 337 24.98 -8.60 -13.80
N ARG A 338 25.69 -7.61 -13.23
CA ARG A 338 27.01 -7.83 -12.62
C ARG A 338 26.84 -8.49 -11.26
N LEU A 339 25.89 -8.02 -10.45
CA LEU A 339 25.57 -8.62 -9.14
C LEU A 339 25.25 -10.13 -9.28
N LEU A 340 24.51 -10.52 -10.32
CA LEU A 340 24.17 -11.94 -10.58
C LEU A 340 25.36 -12.83 -10.94
N ARG A 341 26.51 -12.26 -11.32
CA ARG A 341 27.73 -12.99 -11.71
C ARG A 341 28.75 -13.12 -10.59
N GLU A 342 28.59 -12.31 -9.54
CA GLU A 342 29.53 -12.29 -8.42
C GLU A 342 29.07 -13.24 -7.29
N PRO A 343 30.00 -13.80 -6.52
CA PRO A 343 29.64 -14.61 -5.36
C PRO A 343 28.87 -13.80 -4.31
N PRO A 344 27.83 -14.37 -3.67
CA PRO A 344 26.98 -13.65 -2.72
C PRO A 344 27.69 -13.01 -1.52
N SER A 345 28.83 -13.59 -1.10
CA SER A 345 29.62 -13.08 0.03
C SER A 345 30.62 -11.98 -0.35
N THR A 346 30.73 -11.64 -1.64
CA THR A 346 31.59 -10.55 -2.12
C THR A 346 30.96 -9.21 -1.73
N LEU A 347 31.77 -8.21 -1.40
CA LEU A 347 31.28 -6.86 -1.14
C LEU A 347 30.80 -6.19 -2.45
N VAL A 348 29.73 -5.41 -2.39
CA VAL A 348 29.20 -4.67 -3.55
C VAL A 348 30.23 -3.74 -4.18
N ALA A 349 31.19 -3.24 -3.39
CA ALA A 349 32.32 -2.45 -3.87
C ALA A 349 33.16 -3.16 -4.94
N ALA A 350 33.18 -4.48 -4.99
CA ALA A 350 33.87 -5.24 -6.05
C ALA A 350 33.09 -5.27 -7.37
N ALA A 351 31.78 -5.03 -7.32
CA ALA A 351 30.89 -4.92 -8.47
C ALA A 351 30.63 -3.46 -8.90
N LEU A 352 31.30 -2.50 -8.25
CA LEU A 352 31.13 -1.09 -8.50
C LEU A 352 31.54 -0.72 -9.95
N ASP A 353 30.71 0.08 -10.57
CA ASP A 353 31.01 0.85 -11.78
C ASP A 353 31.06 2.32 -11.39
N ASP A 354 32.25 2.91 -11.42
CA ASP A 354 32.53 4.32 -11.14
C ASP A 354 32.77 5.15 -12.40
N SER A 355 32.58 4.55 -13.57
CA SER A 355 32.77 5.19 -14.87
C SER A 355 31.53 5.93 -15.37
N LEU A 356 30.38 5.70 -14.74
CA LEU A 356 29.12 6.38 -15.09
C LEU A 356 29.09 7.78 -14.47
N ASP A 357 29.06 8.80 -15.31
CA ASP A 357 28.87 10.18 -14.87
C ASP A 357 27.42 10.37 -14.37
N PRO A 358 27.19 10.89 -13.15
CA PRO A 358 25.86 11.15 -12.65
C PRO A 358 25.24 12.39 -13.33
N LEU A 359 23.90 12.41 -13.39
CA LEU A 359 23.13 13.58 -13.79
C LEU A 359 23.15 14.66 -12.67
N ARG A 360 22.95 15.89 -13.07
CA ARG A 360 22.74 16.99 -12.15
C ARG A 360 21.25 17.31 -12.03
N VAL A 361 20.85 17.89 -10.91
CA VAL A 361 19.43 18.22 -10.67
C VAL A 361 18.81 19.15 -11.73
N ASP A 362 19.65 20.01 -12.33
CA ASP A 362 19.26 20.97 -13.35
C ASP A 362 19.46 20.47 -14.80
N SER A 363 19.83 19.18 -14.98
CA SER A 363 19.91 18.57 -16.31
C SER A 363 18.53 18.57 -16.97
N THR A 364 18.47 19.00 -18.24
CA THR A 364 17.22 19.06 -19.00
C THR A 364 16.75 17.67 -19.44
N ILE A 365 15.48 17.55 -19.85
CA ILE A 365 14.93 16.30 -20.43
C ILE A 365 15.82 15.78 -21.56
N GLU A 366 16.29 16.68 -22.45
CA GLU A 366 17.15 16.28 -23.57
C GLU A 366 18.51 15.75 -23.09
N ASP A 367 19.09 16.35 -22.03
CA ASP A 367 20.34 15.88 -21.45
C ASP A 367 20.16 14.51 -20.80
N VAL A 368 19.07 14.30 -20.06
CA VAL A 368 18.71 13.00 -19.48
C VAL A 368 18.51 11.96 -20.55
N ALA A 369 17.71 12.25 -21.59
CA ALA A 369 17.47 11.35 -22.71
C ALA A 369 18.77 10.98 -23.44
N ALA A 370 19.62 11.96 -23.72
CA ALA A 370 20.92 11.76 -24.37
C ALA A 370 21.84 10.89 -23.50
N HIS A 371 21.84 11.09 -22.18
CA HIS A 371 22.62 10.31 -21.23
C HIS A 371 22.19 8.85 -21.18
N LEU A 372 20.89 8.57 -20.95
CA LEU A 372 20.34 7.22 -20.92
C LEU A 372 20.59 6.49 -22.26
N ALA A 373 20.36 7.18 -23.38
CA ALA A 373 20.58 6.59 -24.72
C ALA A 373 22.06 6.31 -25.00
N THR A 374 22.96 7.21 -24.62
CA THR A 374 24.42 7.08 -24.88
C THR A 374 25.00 5.87 -24.16
N TYR A 375 24.61 5.68 -22.91
CA TYR A 375 25.14 4.61 -22.06
C TYR A 375 24.24 3.37 -22.00
N ASN A 376 23.14 3.37 -22.76
CA ASN A 376 22.16 2.27 -22.81
C ASN A 376 21.63 1.91 -21.41
N LEU A 377 21.25 2.93 -20.65
CA LEU A 377 20.77 2.82 -19.27
C LEU A 377 19.25 2.81 -19.22
N VAL A 378 18.69 2.21 -18.19
CA VAL A 378 17.26 2.27 -17.84
C VAL A 378 16.99 3.12 -16.59
N ALA A 379 18.05 3.50 -15.88
CA ALA A 379 18.02 4.47 -14.80
C ALA A 379 19.38 5.13 -14.65
N ALA A 380 19.43 6.37 -14.14
CA ALA A 380 20.66 7.12 -13.90
C ALA A 380 20.62 7.89 -12.57
N PRO A 381 21.75 7.95 -11.83
CA PRO A 381 21.82 8.69 -10.58
C PRO A 381 21.75 10.21 -10.79
N VAL A 382 21.05 10.90 -9.92
CA VAL A 382 21.01 12.37 -9.84
C VAL A 382 21.74 12.82 -8.59
N VAL A 383 22.66 13.75 -8.73
CA VAL A 383 23.49 14.24 -7.63
C VAL A 383 23.46 15.75 -7.50
N ASP A 384 23.79 16.23 -6.30
CA ASP A 384 24.04 17.64 -6.04
C ASP A 384 25.49 18.08 -6.41
N ASP A 385 25.81 19.33 -6.10
CA ASP A 385 27.15 19.92 -6.34
C ASP A 385 28.28 19.24 -5.57
N GLU A 386 27.96 18.63 -4.43
CA GLU A 386 28.89 17.89 -3.59
C GLU A 386 29.06 16.43 -3.98
N GLY A 387 28.28 15.95 -4.97
CA GLY A 387 28.26 14.59 -5.46
C GLY A 387 27.53 13.62 -4.51
N ARG A 388 26.55 14.12 -3.74
CA ARG A 388 25.65 13.31 -2.93
C ARG A 388 24.47 12.87 -3.79
N LEU A 389 24.06 11.63 -3.66
CA LEU A 389 22.90 11.11 -4.38
C LEU A 389 21.62 11.73 -3.81
N LEU A 390 20.82 12.31 -4.67
CA LEU A 390 19.52 12.89 -4.36
C LEU A 390 18.38 11.96 -4.76
N GLY A 391 18.57 11.18 -5.83
CA GLY A 391 17.60 10.27 -6.40
C GLY A 391 18.11 9.63 -7.67
N ALA A 392 17.20 9.06 -8.45
CA ALA A 392 17.50 8.48 -9.76
C ALA A 392 16.36 8.78 -10.73
N VAL A 393 16.70 9.12 -11.97
CA VAL A 393 15.72 9.21 -13.06
C VAL A 393 15.66 7.88 -13.76
N THR A 394 14.47 7.37 -14.01
CA THR A 394 14.26 6.14 -14.76
C THR A 394 13.84 6.45 -16.21
N VAL A 395 13.88 5.44 -17.08
CA VAL A 395 13.51 5.60 -18.48
C VAL A 395 11.99 5.75 -18.66
N ASP A 396 11.20 5.17 -17.77
CA ASP A 396 9.74 5.27 -17.75
C ASP A 396 9.31 6.71 -17.42
N ASP A 397 9.83 7.31 -16.34
CA ASP A 397 9.54 8.70 -15.95
C ASP A 397 9.96 9.68 -17.07
N LEU A 398 11.16 9.49 -17.62
CA LEU A 398 11.61 10.28 -18.77
C LEU A 398 10.64 10.17 -19.96
N LEU A 399 10.15 8.97 -20.27
CA LEU A 399 9.23 8.77 -21.39
C LEU A 399 7.88 9.44 -21.15
N ASP A 400 7.38 9.46 -19.94
CA ASP A 400 6.14 10.15 -19.59
C ASP A 400 6.24 11.64 -19.86
N HIS A 401 7.33 12.28 -19.49
CA HIS A 401 7.60 13.68 -19.79
C HIS A 401 7.89 13.98 -21.28
N MET A 402 8.39 13.01 -22.03
CA MET A 402 8.67 13.16 -23.46
C MET A 402 7.47 12.89 -24.37
N LEU A 403 6.49 12.15 -23.90
CA LEU A 403 5.29 11.84 -24.67
C LEU A 403 4.37 13.07 -24.73
N PRO A 404 3.56 13.22 -25.81
CA PRO A 404 2.64 14.35 -25.90
C PRO A 404 1.63 14.36 -24.75
N THR A 405 1.29 15.53 -24.22
CA THR A 405 0.21 15.71 -23.24
C THR A 405 -1.05 14.96 -23.68
N GLY A 406 -1.66 14.18 -22.79
CA GLY A 406 -2.84 13.37 -23.10
C GLY A 406 -2.53 12.09 -23.90
N TRP A 407 -1.28 11.61 -23.93
CA TRP A 407 -0.95 10.36 -24.58
C TRP A 407 -1.65 9.15 -23.94
N ARG A 408 -1.96 9.25 -22.64
CA ARG A 408 -2.73 8.24 -21.91
C ARG A 408 -4.17 8.16 -22.39
N ASP A 409 -4.80 9.26 -22.80
CA ASP A 409 -6.15 9.30 -23.41
C ASP A 409 -6.23 8.57 -24.75
N GLN A 410 -5.11 8.48 -25.47
CA GLN A 410 -5.05 7.91 -26.82
C GLN A 410 -4.79 6.40 -26.87
N ARG A 411 -4.59 5.73 -25.72
CA ARG A 411 -4.28 4.28 -25.65
C ARG A 411 -5.35 3.40 -26.32
N ASP A 412 -6.59 3.87 -26.45
CA ASP A 412 -7.70 3.10 -27.04
C ASP A 412 -7.67 2.96 -28.58
N LEU A 413 -6.77 3.63 -29.29
CA LEU A 413 -6.67 3.55 -30.77
C LEU A 413 -5.86 2.34 -31.28
N GLY A 414 -5.22 1.55 -30.39
CA GLY A 414 -4.37 0.40 -30.75
C GLY A 414 -5.06 -0.98 -30.72
N GLY A 415 -6.24 -1.11 -30.15
CA GLY A 415 -6.91 -2.39 -29.87
C GLY A 415 -7.82 -2.96 -30.96
N ARG A 416 -7.93 -2.31 -32.12
CA ARG A 416 -8.68 -2.85 -33.28
C ARG A 416 -7.79 -3.08 -34.47
N ARG A 417 -7.10 -4.22 -34.47
CA ARG A 417 -6.67 -4.91 -35.69
C ARG A 417 -6.85 -6.40 -35.56
#